data_2ee247ffa838daa5de9c46c7ba24004d
#
_entry.id   2ee247ffa838daa5de9c46c7ba24004d
#
_cell.length_a   1.000
_cell.length_b   1.000
_cell.length_c   1.000
_cell.angle_alpha   90.00
_cell.angle_beta   90.00
_cell.angle_gamma   90.00
#
_symmetry.space_group_name_H-M   'P 1'
#
loop_
_entity.id
_entity.type
_entity.pdbx_description
1 polymer ?
#
loop_
_entity_poly.entity_id
_entity_poly.type
_entity_poly.pdbx_seq_one_letter_code
_entity_poly.pdbx_strand_id
1 'polypeptide(L)'
;MSEEMEEARKHLEGAEKLFQKAVEEFEVAREKNDSTHLRDACAKGWLSAVEATNALLVKRGVRELPKSERGRRYMVFKHADRELRRLYLAIRAYTYKVTTMEQ
;
A
#
# COMPACT_ATOMS: atom_id res chain seq x y z
N MET A 1 9.32 21.12 -12.38
CA MET A 1 8.35 20.22 -11.76
C MET A 1 7.84 20.83 -10.47
N SER A 2 6.55 20.72 -10.18
CA SER A 2 5.99 21.27 -8.96
C SER A 2 6.42 20.49 -7.74
N GLU A 3 6.33 21.09 -6.56
CA GLU A 3 6.62 20.42 -5.29
C GLU A 3 5.72 19.21 -5.09
N GLU A 4 4.45 19.33 -5.47
CA GLU A 4 3.48 18.26 -5.33
C GLU A 4 3.83 17.06 -6.20
N MET A 5 4.29 17.29 -7.43
CA MET A 5 4.71 16.23 -8.32
C MET A 5 5.98 15.55 -7.82
N GLU A 6 6.89 16.33 -7.25
CA GLU A 6 8.11 15.77 -6.67
C GLU A 6 7.78 14.91 -5.45
N GLU A 7 6.86 15.36 -4.61
CA GLU A 7 6.43 14.59 -3.45
C GLU A 7 5.73 13.30 -3.88
N ALA A 8 4.86 13.39 -4.89
CA ALA A 8 4.18 12.21 -5.42
C ALA A 8 5.20 11.19 -5.96
N ARG A 9 6.23 11.67 -6.64
CA ARG A 9 7.29 10.81 -7.17
C ARG A 9 8.03 10.08 -6.05
N LYS A 10 8.30 10.76 -4.94
CA LYS A 10 8.95 10.14 -3.79
C LYS A 10 8.11 9.03 -3.19
N HIS A 11 6.80 9.25 -3.07
CA HIS A 11 5.90 8.21 -2.57
C HIS A 11 5.86 7.02 -3.51
N LEU A 12 5.87 7.25 -4.83
CA LEU A 12 5.89 6.16 -5.80
C LEU A 12 7.17 5.35 -5.73
N GLU A 13 8.32 6.03 -5.60
CA GLU A 13 9.59 5.35 -5.43
C GLU A 13 9.62 4.49 -4.17
N GLY A 14 9.07 5.04 -3.07
CA GLY A 14 8.94 4.28 -1.84
C GLY A 14 8.04 3.07 -2.00
N ALA A 15 6.95 3.22 -2.73
CA ALA A 15 6.03 2.12 -3.01
C ALA A 15 6.72 1.02 -3.80
N GLU A 16 7.50 1.37 -4.81
CA GLU A 16 8.23 0.39 -5.63
C GLU A 16 9.24 -0.39 -4.79
N LYS A 17 9.99 0.30 -3.93
CA LYS A 17 10.97 -0.35 -3.06
C LYS A 17 10.32 -1.31 -2.09
N LEU A 18 9.21 -0.90 -1.47
CA LEU A 18 8.46 -1.76 -0.57
C LEU A 18 7.88 -2.97 -1.27
N PHE A 19 7.38 -2.76 -2.48
CA PHE A 19 6.84 -3.85 -3.28
C PHE A 19 7.91 -4.88 -3.60
N GLN A 20 9.11 -4.44 -4.02
CA GLN A 20 10.22 -5.35 -4.31
C GLN A 20 10.61 -6.16 -3.08
N LYS A 21 10.69 -5.51 -1.92
CA LYS A 21 10.99 -6.21 -0.68
C LYS A 21 9.91 -7.20 -0.32
N ALA A 22 8.64 -6.85 -0.56
CA ALA A 22 7.53 -7.76 -0.31
C ALA A 22 7.65 -9.01 -1.18
N VAL A 23 7.99 -8.85 -2.45
CA VAL A 23 8.17 -9.98 -3.36
C VAL A 23 9.33 -10.88 -2.89
N GLU A 24 10.46 -10.29 -2.52
CA GLU A 24 11.61 -11.04 -2.02
C GLU A 24 11.26 -11.84 -0.78
N GLU A 25 10.56 -11.23 0.17
CA GLU A 25 10.15 -11.94 1.39
C GLU A 25 9.11 -13.00 1.13
N PHE A 26 8.24 -12.78 0.15
CA PHE A 26 7.27 -13.79 -0.26
C PHE A 26 7.98 -15.01 -0.83
N GLU A 27 9.02 -14.80 -1.63
CA GLU A 27 9.81 -15.91 -2.17
C GLU A 27 10.50 -16.70 -1.07
N VAL A 28 11.07 -16.02 -0.07
CA VAL A 28 11.69 -16.67 1.08
C VAL A 28 10.65 -17.47 1.87
N ALA A 29 9.48 -16.88 2.09
CA ALA A 29 8.39 -17.54 2.81
C ALA A 29 7.99 -18.83 2.10
N ARG A 30 7.89 -18.79 0.78
CA ARG A 30 7.50 -19.94 -0.02
C ARG A 30 8.54 -21.04 0.05
N GLU A 31 9.82 -20.68 -0.09
CA GLU A 31 10.91 -21.67 -0.05
C GLU A 31 11.06 -22.32 1.31
N LYS A 32 10.93 -21.54 2.38
CA LYS A 32 11.14 -22.01 3.75
C LYS A 32 9.85 -22.46 4.45
N ASN A 33 8.71 -22.27 3.79
CA ASN A 33 7.41 -22.54 4.40
C ASN A 33 7.27 -21.82 5.75
N ASP A 34 7.62 -20.53 5.77
CA ASP A 34 7.76 -19.73 6.98
C ASP A 34 6.66 -18.68 7.06
N SER A 35 5.78 -18.80 8.05
CA SER A 35 4.66 -17.89 8.22
C SER A 35 5.09 -16.47 8.63
N THR A 36 6.23 -16.36 9.34
CA THR A 36 6.74 -15.02 9.72
C THR A 36 7.14 -14.22 8.49
N HIS A 37 7.85 -14.84 7.55
CA HIS A 37 8.22 -14.18 6.30
C HIS A 37 6.99 -13.86 5.46
N LEU A 38 5.97 -14.73 5.50
CA LEU A 38 4.72 -14.45 4.79
C LEU A 38 4.02 -13.20 5.34
N ARG A 39 3.95 -13.07 6.66
CA ARG A 39 3.38 -11.88 7.30
C ARG A 39 4.15 -10.63 6.93
N ASP A 40 5.48 -10.70 6.97
CA ASP A 40 6.32 -9.56 6.64
C ASP A 40 6.12 -9.16 5.18
N ALA A 41 5.99 -10.12 4.28
CA ALA A 41 5.72 -9.86 2.88
C ALA A 41 4.38 -9.14 2.72
N CYS A 42 3.35 -9.61 3.41
CA CYS A 42 2.02 -8.99 3.34
C CYS A 42 2.03 -7.58 3.93
N ALA A 43 2.73 -7.36 5.03
CA ALA A 43 2.85 -6.04 5.64
C ALA A 43 3.53 -5.06 4.70
N LYS A 44 4.62 -5.47 4.07
CA LYS A 44 5.33 -4.62 3.12
C LYS A 44 4.52 -4.35 1.86
N GLY A 45 3.78 -5.35 1.40
CA GLY A 45 2.86 -5.17 0.27
C GLY A 45 1.78 -4.15 0.60
N TRP A 46 1.24 -4.20 1.81
CA TRP A 46 0.26 -3.22 2.25
C TRP A 46 0.87 -1.82 2.34
N LEU A 47 2.07 -1.69 2.91
CA LEU A 47 2.75 -0.39 2.99
C LEU A 47 3.03 0.17 1.59
N SER A 48 3.37 -0.70 0.63
CA SER A 48 3.53 -0.29 -0.76
C SER A 48 2.23 0.32 -1.29
N ALA A 49 1.10 -0.33 -1.03
CA ALA A 49 -0.20 0.18 -1.45
C ALA A 49 -0.53 1.51 -0.79
N VAL A 50 -0.17 1.68 0.49
CA VAL A 50 -0.36 2.93 1.22
C VAL A 50 0.46 4.05 0.58
N GLU A 51 1.72 3.79 0.26
CA GLU A 51 2.58 4.79 -0.37
C GLU A 51 2.09 5.17 -1.76
N ALA A 52 1.65 4.20 -2.55
CA ALA A 52 1.07 4.49 -3.87
C ALA A 52 -0.21 5.32 -3.74
N THR A 53 -1.04 5.03 -2.73
CA THR A 53 -2.24 5.80 -2.43
C THR A 53 -1.87 7.23 -2.06
N ASN A 54 -0.86 7.41 -1.23
CA ASN A 54 -0.40 8.75 -0.85
C ASN A 54 0.07 9.53 -2.08
N ALA A 55 0.77 8.88 -3.01
CA ALA A 55 1.17 9.53 -4.25
C ALA A 55 -0.04 10.02 -5.04
N LEU A 56 -1.08 9.20 -5.13
CA LEU A 56 -2.31 9.60 -5.81
C LEU A 56 -2.96 10.81 -5.14
N LEU A 57 -3.07 10.77 -3.81
CA LEU A 57 -3.70 11.85 -3.06
C LEU A 57 -2.92 13.16 -3.22
N VAL A 58 -1.60 13.12 -3.15
CA VAL A 58 -0.77 14.29 -3.36
C VAL A 58 -0.99 14.85 -4.77
N LYS A 59 -1.01 13.98 -5.76
CA LYS A 59 -1.25 14.37 -7.14
C LYS A 59 -2.62 15.02 -7.32
N ARG A 60 -3.60 14.64 -6.52
CA ARG A 60 -4.96 15.22 -6.55
C ARG A 60 -5.09 16.47 -5.69
N GLY A 61 -4.00 16.95 -5.12
CA GLY A 61 -3.99 18.20 -4.37
C GLY A 61 -4.25 18.09 -2.89
N VAL A 62 -4.24 16.86 -2.34
CA VAL A 62 -4.39 16.65 -0.90
C VAL A 62 -3.11 17.06 -0.21
N ARG A 63 -3.19 18.03 0.70
CA ARG A 63 -2.01 18.56 1.41
C ARG A 63 -1.70 17.80 2.69
N GLU A 64 -2.73 17.38 3.41
CA GLU A 64 -2.56 16.60 4.62
C GLU A 64 -2.93 15.15 4.34
N LEU A 65 -1.91 14.28 4.35
CA LEU A 65 -2.14 12.87 4.12
C LEU A 65 -2.78 12.22 5.36
N PRO A 66 -3.70 11.28 5.14
CA PRO A 66 -4.35 10.62 6.27
C PRO A 66 -3.37 9.78 7.07
N LYS A 67 -3.53 9.79 8.39
CA LYS A 67 -2.66 9.06 9.32
C LYS A 67 -3.29 7.75 9.80
N SER A 68 -4.55 7.53 9.48
CA SER A 68 -5.26 6.33 9.88
C SER A 68 -5.80 5.59 8.66
N GLU A 69 -6.07 4.30 8.84
CA GLU A 69 -6.69 3.49 7.79
C GLU A 69 -8.07 4.03 7.42
N ARG A 70 -8.83 4.44 8.41
CA ARG A 70 -10.17 4.99 8.20
C ARG A 70 -10.11 6.28 7.37
N GLY A 71 -9.18 7.17 7.72
CA GLY A 71 -9.00 8.41 6.99
C GLY A 71 -8.52 8.17 5.57
N ARG A 72 -7.62 7.21 5.38
CA ARG A 72 -7.10 6.86 4.06
C ARG A 72 -8.22 6.34 3.16
N ARG A 73 -9.05 5.44 3.67
CA ARG A 73 -10.17 4.89 2.91
C ARG A 73 -11.15 5.99 2.50
N TYR A 74 -11.43 6.92 3.44
CA TYR A 74 -12.29 8.06 3.13
C TYR A 74 -11.71 8.90 1.99
N MET A 75 -10.41 9.20 2.05
CA MET A 75 -9.77 10.04 1.05
C MET A 75 -9.69 9.34 -0.31
N VAL A 76 -9.49 8.02 -0.31
CA VAL A 76 -9.51 7.25 -1.55
C VAL A 76 -10.90 7.32 -2.18
N PHE A 77 -11.95 7.17 -1.38
CA PHE A 77 -13.33 7.24 -1.89
C PHE A 77 -13.65 8.64 -2.45
N LYS A 78 -13.06 9.66 -1.85
CA LYS A 78 -13.30 11.04 -2.28
C LYS A 78 -12.54 11.40 -3.56
N HIS A 79 -11.31 10.93 -3.70
CA HIS A 79 -10.40 11.40 -4.77
C HIS A 79 -10.12 10.38 -5.85
N ALA A 80 -10.31 9.10 -5.61
CA ALA A 80 -10.05 8.07 -6.60
C ALA A 80 -11.30 7.71 -7.39
N ASP A 81 -11.11 7.18 -8.59
CA ASP A 81 -12.22 6.70 -9.37
C ASP A 81 -12.71 5.33 -8.83
N ARG A 82 -13.79 4.84 -9.41
CA ARG A 82 -14.44 3.62 -8.95
C ARG A 82 -13.52 2.40 -8.99
N GLU A 83 -12.73 2.29 -10.05
CA GLU A 83 -11.83 1.15 -10.23
C GLU A 83 -10.72 1.14 -9.19
N LEU A 84 -10.11 2.30 -8.93
CA LEU A 84 -9.08 2.42 -7.91
C LEU A 84 -9.62 2.15 -6.52
N ARG A 85 -10.85 2.58 -6.24
CA ARG A 85 -11.49 2.27 -4.96
C ARG A 85 -11.66 0.77 -4.76
N ARG A 86 -12.11 0.08 -5.79
CA ARG A 86 -12.27 -1.37 -5.73
C ARG A 86 -10.95 -2.08 -5.49
N LEU A 87 -9.92 -1.64 -6.21
CA LEU A 87 -8.59 -2.22 -6.08
C LEU A 87 -8.04 -2.02 -4.68
N TYR A 88 -8.17 -0.81 -4.15
CA TYR A 88 -7.72 -0.50 -2.80
C TYR A 88 -8.38 -1.40 -1.76
N LEU A 89 -9.71 -1.53 -1.83
CA LEU A 89 -10.46 -2.36 -0.90
C LEU A 89 -10.10 -3.85 -1.03
N ALA A 90 -9.87 -4.31 -2.25
CA ALA A 90 -9.48 -5.69 -2.48
C ALA A 90 -8.11 -6.01 -1.88
N ILE A 91 -7.14 -5.12 -2.06
CA ILE A 91 -5.80 -5.29 -1.52
C ILE A 91 -5.85 -5.29 0.01
N ARG A 92 -6.59 -4.36 0.57
CA ARG A 92 -6.72 -4.26 2.03
C ARG A 92 -7.38 -5.51 2.62
N ALA A 93 -8.45 -5.97 2.02
CA ALA A 93 -9.17 -7.15 2.49
C ALA A 93 -8.28 -8.39 2.40
N TYR A 94 -7.56 -8.55 1.31
CA TYR A 94 -6.66 -9.69 1.13
C TYR A 94 -5.54 -9.67 2.18
N THR A 95 -4.91 -8.53 2.36
CA THR A 95 -3.81 -8.38 3.32
C THR A 95 -4.29 -8.69 4.74
N TYR A 96 -5.44 -8.15 5.13
CA TYR A 96 -6.02 -8.42 6.44
C TYR A 96 -6.30 -9.91 6.63
N LYS A 97 -6.90 -10.52 5.62
CA LYS A 97 -7.26 -11.94 5.68
C LYS A 97 -6.03 -12.83 5.86
N VAL A 98 -4.99 -12.58 5.07
CA VAL A 98 -3.76 -13.38 5.15
C VAL A 98 -3.09 -13.21 6.51
N THR A 99 -2.99 -11.98 7.02
CA THR A 99 -2.33 -11.75 8.30
C THR A 99 -3.10 -12.33 9.48
N THR A 100 -4.43 -12.38 9.42
CA THR A 100 -5.24 -12.95 10.51
C THR A 100 -5.31 -14.46 10.45
N MET A 101 -5.23 -15.06 9.29
CA MET A 101 -5.25 -16.53 9.16
C MET A 101 -4.06 -17.21 9.83
N GLU A 102 -2.96 -16.50 9.97
CA GLU A 102 -1.74 -17.02 10.59
C GLU A 102 -1.80 -17.09 12.11
N GLN A 103 -2.80 -16.48 12.68
CA GLN A 103 -3.01 -16.49 14.13
C GLN A 103 -3.86 -17.68 14.54
#